data_63a49dab8d4afa5ce80d8ef0a591877e
#
_entry.id   63a49dab8d4afa5ce80d8ef0a591877e
#
_cell.length_a   1.000
_cell.length_b   1.000
_cell.length_c   1.000
_cell.angle_alpha   90.00
_cell.angle_beta   90.00
_cell.angle_gamma   90.00
#
_symmetry.space_group_name_H-M   'P 1'
#
loop_
_entity.id
_entity.type
_entity.pdbx_description
1 polymer ?
#
loop_
_entity_poly.entity_id
_entity_poly.type
_entity_poly.pdbx_seq_one_letter_code
_entity_poly.pdbx_strand_id
1 'polypeptide(L)'
;MMLIQVNGAPTYCYTGGKPFDAAKPTVVFIHGVLNDHSVWILQTRYLANHGFNVLAVDLPGHCSSGGEAPSSVEEAADFIGALLDAAGVQQAALVGHSWGSLIALEAAARLKERVTRLVLV
;
A
#
# COMPACT_ATOMS: atom_id res chain seq x y z
N MET A 1 -6.12 12.10 0.20
CA MET A 1 -6.80 10.83 -0.21
C MET A 1 -6.69 10.65 -1.71
N MET A 2 -6.61 9.43 -2.16
CA MET A 2 -6.46 9.14 -3.57
C MET A 2 -7.30 7.94 -3.96
N LEU A 3 -8.04 8.05 -5.06
CA LEU A 3 -8.79 6.95 -5.65
C LEU A 3 -8.17 6.64 -7.00
N ILE A 4 -7.72 5.42 -7.20
CA ILE A 4 -6.96 5.02 -8.38
C ILE A 4 -7.46 3.67 -8.89
N GLN A 5 -7.45 3.48 -10.21
CA GLN A 5 -7.83 2.21 -10.81
C GLN A 5 -6.65 1.24 -10.77
N VAL A 6 -6.85 0.10 -10.13
CA VAL A 6 -5.85 -0.98 -10.08
C VAL A 6 -6.54 -2.26 -10.53
N ASN A 7 -6.01 -2.89 -11.56
CA ASN A 7 -6.59 -4.10 -12.16
C ASN A 7 -8.08 -3.95 -12.50
N GLY A 8 -8.48 -2.75 -12.94
CA GLY A 8 -9.85 -2.47 -13.33
C GLY A 8 -10.82 -2.20 -12.18
N ALA A 9 -10.35 -2.12 -10.94
CA ALA A 9 -11.19 -1.84 -9.79
C ALA A 9 -10.76 -0.55 -9.07
N PRO A 10 -11.71 0.24 -8.54
CA PRO A 10 -11.36 1.44 -7.79
C PRO A 10 -10.68 1.07 -6.48
N THR A 11 -9.53 1.68 -6.24
CA THR A 11 -8.70 1.43 -5.06
C THR A 11 -8.49 2.71 -4.29
N TYR A 12 -8.85 2.70 -3.02
CA TYR A 12 -8.66 3.85 -2.14
C TYR A 12 -7.31 3.79 -1.46
N CYS A 13 -6.59 4.93 -1.47
CA CYS A 13 -5.36 5.11 -0.70
C CYS A 13 -5.45 6.37 0.12
N TYR A 14 -5.20 6.26 1.43
CA TYR A 14 -5.03 7.42 2.29
C TYR A 14 -3.58 7.91 2.15
N THR A 15 -3.41 9.20 1.93
CA THR A 15 -2.10 9.80 1.63
C THR A 15 -1.53 10.63 2.79
N GLY A 16 -1.99 10.37 4.01
CA GLY A 16 -1.47 11.02 5.22
C GLY A 16 -1.92 12.46 5.41
N GLY A 17 -2.95 12.89 4.69
CA GLY A 17 -3.45 14.26 4.76
C GLY A 17 -2.70 15.24 3.87
N LYS A 18 -1.81 14.75 3.01
CA LYS A 18 -1.05 15.54 2.04
C LYS A 18 -1.33 15.03 0.62
N PRO A 19 -1.23 15.89 -0.40
CA PRO A 19 -1.33 15.43 -1.78
C PRO A 19 -0.24 14.41 -2.11
N PHE A 20 -0.57 13.47 -3.00
CA PHE A 20 0.41 12.52 -3.51
C PHE A 20 1.43 13.25 -4.38
N ASP A 21 2.71 12.96 -4.16
CA ASP A 21 3.82 13.54 -4.92
C ASP A 21 4.84 12.44 -5.23
N ALA A 22 4.80 11.93 -6.46
CA ALA A 22 5.66 10.81 -6.89
C ALA A 22 7.16 11.14 -6.82
N ALA A 23 7.54 12.41 -6.68
CA ALA A 23 8.94 12.81 -6.53
C ALA A 23 9.51 12.52 -5.13
N LYS A 24 8.63 12.30 -4.15
CA LYS A 24 9.06 12.00 -2.77
C LYS A 24 9.24 10.51 -2.56
N PRO A 25 10.15 10.10 -1.62
CA PRO A 25 10.24 8.68 -1.26
C PRO A 25 8.90 8.16 -0.76
N THR A 26 8.50 6.99 -1.26
CA THR A 26 7.16 6.46 -1.03
C THR A 26 7.18 5.31 -0.03
N VAL A 27 6.23 5.32 0.90
CA VAL A 27 5.98 4.25 1.86
C VAL A 27 4.57 3.72 1.64
N VAL A 28 4.43 2.43 1.42
CA VAL A 28 3.13 1.75 1.27
C VAL A 28 2.82 0.99 2.55
N PHE A 29 1.65 1.25 3.12
CA PHE A 29 1.17 0.59 4.33
C PHE A 29 0.09 -0.43 3.99
N ILE A 30 0.27 -1.66 4.46
CA ILE A 30 -0.60 -2.80 4.13
C ILE A 30 -1.23 -3.34 5.42
N HIS A 31 -2.54 -3.23 5.53
CA HIS A 31 -3.30 -3.66 6.70
C HIS A 31 -3.54 -5.18 6.71
N GLY A 32 -4.04 -5.69 7.84
CA GLY A 32 -4.43 -7.09 7.98
C GLY A 32 -5.85 -7.36 7.49
N VAL A 33 -6.26 -8.64 7.55
CA VAL A 33 -7.60 -9.07 7.14
C VAL A 33 -8.66 -8.36 7.98
N LEU A 34 -9.73 -7.89 7.32
CA LEU A 34 -10.86 -7.18 7.92
C LEU A 34 -10.48 -5.82 8.55
N ASN A 35 -9.28 -5.33 8.27
CA ASN A 35 -8.85 -3.99 8.64
C ASN A 35 -8.95 -3.06 7.43
N ASP A 36 -8.40 -1.89 7.54
CA ASP A 36 -8.34 -0.89 6.48
C ASP A 36 -7.20 0.10 6.75
N HIS A 37 -7.11 1.14 5.92
CA HIS A 37 -6.06 2.15 6.03
C HIS A 37 -6.02 2.85 7.39
N SER A 38 -7.13 2.88 8.12
CA SER A 38 -7.21 3.68 9.36
C SER A 38 -6.31 3.15 10.48
N VAL A 39 -5.89 1.88 10.41
CA VAL A 39 -4.95 1.35 11.41
C VAL A 39 -3.59 2.07 11.37
N TRP A 40 -3.31 2.77 10.29
CA TRP A 40 -2.04 3.48 10.07
C TRP A 40 -2.15 5.00 10.22
N ILE A 41 -3.24 5.51 10.80
CA ILE A 41 -3.54 6.95 10.75
C ILE A 41 -2.43 7.82 11.34
N LEU A 42 -1.84 7.39 12.46
CA LEU A 42 -0.79 8.17 13.13
C LEU A 42 0.51 8.13 12.35
N GLN A 43 0.93 6.95 11.91
CA GLN A 43 2.18 6.76 11.19
C GLN A 43 2.17 7.46 9.85
N THR A 44 1.04 7.37 9.13
CA THR A 44 0.92 7.99 7.81
C THR A 44 0.96 9.50 7.90
N ARG A 45 0.27 10.08 8.87
CA ARG A 45 0.29 11.53 9.06
C ARG A 45 1.67 12.04 9.44
N TYR A 46 2.35 11.33 10.33
CA TYR A 46 3.70 11.69 10.72
C TYR A 46 4.62 11.72 9.50
N LEU A 47 4.66 10.63 8.74
CA LEU A 47 5.58 10.52 7.59
C LEU A 47 5.23 11.52 6.49
N ALA A 48 3.95 11.72 6.20
CA ALA A 48 3.54 12.69 5.18
C ALA A 48 3.96 14.11 5.53
N ASN A 49 4.04 14.44 6.82
CA ASN A 49 4.48 15.75 7.28
C ASN A 49 6.00 15.85 7.43
N HIS A 50 6.74 14.77 7.13
CA HIS A 50 8.21 14.72 7.26
C HIS A 50 8.88 14.34 5.93
N GLY A 51 8.27 14.69 4.81
CA GLY A 51 8.90 14.59 3.49
C GLY A 51 8.71 13.26 2.77
N PHE A 52 7.83 12.39 3.26
CA PHE A 52 7.53 11.12 2.61
C PHE A 52 6.21 11.19 1.85
N ASN A 53 6.14 10.41 0.79
CA ASN A 53 4.90 10.14 0.09
C ASN A 53 4.31 8.87 0.69
N VAL A 54 3.02 8.88 1.04
CA VAL A 54 2.40 7.77 1.77
C VAL A 54 1.22 7.22 1.00
N LEU A 55 1.16 5.89 0.89
CA LEU A 55 0.01 5.18 0.35
C LEU A 55 -0.44 4.14 1.37
N ALA A 56 -1.46 4.46 2.15
CA ALA A 56 -2.10 3.49 3.02
C ALA A 56 -3.31 2.94 2.26
N VAL A 57 -3.13 1.81 1.62
CA VAL A 57 -4.12 1.22 0.72
C VAL A 57 -5.21 0.48 1.49
N ASP A 58 -6.45 0.59 1.03
CA ASP A 58 -7.48 -0.40 1.37
C ASP A 58 -7.35 -1.54 0.35
N LEU A 59 -7.05 -2.74 0.84
CA LEU A 59 -6.91 -3.91 -0.04
C LEU A 59 -8.20 -4.17 -0.81
N PRO A 60 -8.13 -4.85 -1.96
CA PRO A 60 -9.34 -5.15 -2.73
C PRO A 60 -10.41 -5.81 -1.87
N GLY A 61 -11.66 -5.36 -2.03
CA GLY A 61 -12.79 -5.87 -1.25
C GLY A 61 -12.85 -5.39 0.20
N HIS A 62 -11.96 -4.49 0.61
CA HIS A 62 -11.93 -3.93 1.97
C HIS A 62 -12.29 -2.46 1.95
N CYS A 63 -13.10 -2.05 2.93
CA CYS A 63 -13.49 -0.66 3.20
C CYS A 63 -13.89 0.11 1.93
N SER A 64 -13.09 1.10 1.51
CA SER A 64 -13.43 1.99 0.39
C SER A 64 -12.93 1.50 -0.96
N SER A 65 -12.26 0.37 -1.02
CA SER A 65 -11.79 -0.22 -2.27
C SER A 65 -12.79 -1.21 -2.85
N GLY A 66 -12.90 -1.21 -4.17
CA GLY A 66 -13.72 -2.19 -4.90
C GLY A 66 -12.95 -3.47 -5.18
N GLY A 67 -13.56 -4.32 -6.03
CA GLY A 67 -12.96 -5.60 -6.41
C GLY A 67 -13.23 -6.70 -5.40
N GLU A 68 -12.59 -7.83 -5.61
CA GLU A 68 -12.72 -8.99 -4.73
C GLU A 68 -11.49 -9.10 -3.82
N ALA A 69 -11.72 -9.51 -2.57
CA ALA A 69 -10.64 -9.75 -1.64
C ALA A 69 -9.68 -10.80 -2.20
N PRO A 70 -8.35 -10.62 -2.02
CA PRO A 70 -7.39 -11.60 -2.49
C PRO A 70 -7.61 -12.96 -1.83
N SER A 71 -7.47 -14.04 -2.60
CA SER A 71 -7.65 -15.39 -2.09
C SER A 71 -6.35 -16.00 -1.57
N SER A 72 -5.21 -15.32 -1.77
CA SER A 72 -3.91 -15.81 -1.34
C SER A 72 -2.95 -14.64 -1.11
N VAL A 73 -1.86 -14.91 -0.40
CA VAL A 73 -0.78 -13.95 -0.20
C VAL A 73 -0.13 -13.59 -1.54
N GLU A 74 0.02 -14.56 -2.43
CA GLU A 74 0.60 -14.37 -3.75
C GLU A 74 -0.24 -13.40 -4.60
N GLU A 75 -1.56 -13.60 -4.58
CA GLU A 75 -2.48 -12.71 -5.29
C GLU A 75 -2.45 -11.30 -4.73
N ALA A 76 -2.40 -11.16 -3.40
CA ALA A 76 -2.29 -9.86 -2.77
C ALA A 76 -0.96 -9.18 -3.08
N ALA A 77 0.14 -9.93 -3.14
CA ALA A 77 1.45 -9.38 -3.52
C ALA A 77 1.46 -8.88 -4.96
N ASP A 78 0.82 -9.60 -5.88
CA ASP A 78 0.65 -9.14 -7.26
C ASP A 78 -0.13 -7.83 -7.31
N PHE A 79 -1.15 -7.70 -6.46
CA PHE A 79 -1.90 -6.46 -6.36
C PHE A 79 -1.00 -5.29 -5.93
N ILE A 80 -0.08 -5.50 -4.98
CA ILE A 80 0.84 -4.42 -4.55
C ILE A 80 1.70 -3.96 -5.73
N GLY A 81 2.22 -4.87 -6.53
CA GLY A 81 2.96 -4.52 -7.75
C GLY A 81 2.12 -3.70 -8.72
N ALA A 82 0.87 -4.11 -8.94
CA ALA A 82 -0.07 -3.38 -9.80
C ALA A 82 -0.39 -2.00 -9.23
N LEU A 83 -0.50 -1.88 -7.91
CA LEU A 83 -0.72 -0.60 -7.23
C LEU A 83 0.45 0.37 -7.49
N LEU A 84 1.69 -0.09 -7.34
CA LEU A 84 2.86 0.74 -7.62
C LEU A 84 2.88 1.21 -9.07
N ASP A 85 2.58 0.32 -9.99
CA ASP A 85 2.53 0.67 -11.42
C ASP A 85 1.45 1.72 -11.69
N ALA A 86 0.25 1.52 -11.14
CA ALA A 86 -0.86 2.45 -11.34
C ALA A 86 -0.58 3.82 -10.72
N ALA A 87 0.13 3.87 -9.61
CA ALA A 87 0.50 5.10 -8.95
C ALA A 87 1.74 5.78 -9.55
N GLY A 88 2.42 5.14 -10.49
CA GLY A 88 3.64 5.68 -11.08
C GLY A 88 4.83 5.66 -10.14
N VAL A 89 4.86 4.72 -9.20
CA VAL A 89 5.90 4.61 -8.18
C VAL A 89 6.90 3.52 -8.58
N GLN A 90 8.15 3.91 -8.79
CA GLN A 90 9.20 2.96 -9.18
C GLN A 90 9.69 2.14 -8.00
N GLN A 91 9.90 2.78 -6.86
CA GLN A 91 10.43 2.15 -5.66
C GLN A 91 9.65 2.60 -4.43
N ALA A 92 9.47 1.69 -3.48
CA ALA A 92 8.76 2.01 -2.24
C ALA A 92 9.28 1.18 -1.07
N ALA A 93 9.16 1.73 0.13
CA ALA A 93 9.24 0.95 1.35
C ALA A 93 7.86 0.32 1.60
N LEU A 94 7.83 -0.89 2.11
CA LEU A 94 6.59 -1.58 2.46
C LEU A 94 6.52 -1.79 3.97
N VAL A 95 5.38 -1.45 4.56
CA VAL A 95 5.09 -1.67 5.97
C VAL A 95 3.83 -2.51 6.05
N GLY A 96 3.92 -3.69 6.65
CA GLY A 96 2.78 -4.60 6.77
C GLY A 96 2.50 -5.00 8.22
N HIS A 97 1.22 -5.20 8.54
CA HIS A 97 0.76 -5.63 9.86
C HIS A 97 -0.04 -6.92 9.73
N SER A 98 0.25 -7.91 10.56
CA SER A 98 -0.47 -9.20 10.59
C SER A 98 -0.41 -9.87 9.21
N TRP A 99 -1.57 -10.19 8.60
CA TRP A 99 -1.59 -10.74 7.25
C TRP A 99 -0.94 -9.82 6.23
N GLY A 100 -1.03 -8.50 6.45
CA GLY A 100 -0.33 -7.51 5.61
C GLY A 100 1.19 -7.66 5.66
N SER A 101 1.76 -8.20 6.75
CA SER A 101 3.20 -8.45 6.83
C SER A 101 3.61 -9.60 5.91
N LEU A 102 2.76 -10.60 5.75
CA LEU A 102 3.01 -11.70 4.81
C LEU A 102 2.93 -11.20 3.37
N ILE A 103 1.97 -10.32 3.08
CA ILE A 103 1.84 -9.69 1.77
C ILE A 103 3.09 -8.87 1.46
N ALA A 104 3.54 -8.05 2.42
CA ALA A 104 4.72 -7.20 2.24
C ALA A 104 5.97 -8.05 1.97
N LEU A 105 6.13 -9.14 2.71
CA LEU A 105 7.27 -10.05 2.54
C LEU A 105 7.25 -10.70 1.15
N GLU A 106 6.10 -11.21 0.73
CA GLU A 106 5.96 -11.83 -0.60
C GLU A 106 6.17 -10.80 -1.71
N ALA A 107 5.63 -9.59 -1.56
CA ALA A 107 5.81 -8.51 -2.53
C ALA A 107 7.29 -8.13 -2.63
N ALA A 108 8.01 -8.06 -1.50
CA ALA A 108 9.43 -7.76 -1.51
C ALA A 108 10.23 -8.81 -2.29
N ALA A 109 9.89 -10.09 -2.12
CA ALA A 109 10.53 -11.18 -2.84
C ALA A 109 10.29 -11.10 -4.36
N ARG A 110 9.10 -10.68 -4.77
CA ARG A 110 8.71 -10.58 -6.19
C ARG A 110 9.21 -9.31 -6.86
N LEU A 111 9.13 -8.18 -6.16
CA LEU A 111 9.45 -6.86 -6.72
C LEU A 111 10.93 -6.51 -6.60
N LYS A 112 11.67 -7.23 -5.77
CA LYS A 112 13.12 -7.15 -5.63
C LYS A 112 13.57 -5.70 -5.34
N GLU A 113 14.37 -5.10 -6.23
CA GLU A 113 14.95 -3.75 -6.03
C GLU A 113 13.90 -2.64 -6.00
N ARG A 114 12.66 -2.92 -6.38
CA ARG A 114 11.58 -1.94 -6.24
C ARG A 114 11.15 -1.75 -4.78
N VAL A 115 11.48 -2.69 -3.90
CA VAL A 115 11.22 -2.57 -2.46
C VAL A 115 12.50 -2.16 -1.77
N THR A 116 12.53 -0.92 -1.26
CA THR A 116 13.74 -0.33 -0.67
C THR A 116 13.91 -0.65 0.81
N ARG A 117 12.81 -0.83 1.51
CA ARG A 117 12.76 -1.16 2.94
C ARG A 117 11.55 -2.04 3.22
N LEU A 118 11.65 -2.86 4.24
CA LEU A 118 10.57 -3.76 4.63
C LEU A 118 10.42 -3.71 6.16
N VAL A 119 9.21 -3.38 6.61
CA VAL A 119 8.87 -3.36 8.04
C VAL A 119 7.69 -4.29 8.28
N LEU A 120 7.89 -5.28 9.14
CA LEU A 120 6.88 -6.29 9.46
C LEU A 120 6.47 -6.11 10.93
N VAL A 121 5.18 -5.95 11.14
CA VAL A 121 4.61 -5.72 12.48
C VAL A 121 3.73 -6.88 12.92
#